data_31bfb26560e660f7417ec8455bf3f4c2
#
_entry.id   31bfb26560e660f7417ec8455bf3f4c2
#
_cell.length_a   1.000
_cell.length_b   1.000
_cell.length_c   1.000
_cell.angle_alpha   90.00
_cell.angle_beta   90.00
_cell.angle_gamma   90.00
#
_symmetry.space_group_name_H-M   'P 1'
#
loop_
_entity.id
_entity.type
_entity.pdbx_description
1 polymer ?
#
loop_
_entity_poly.entity_id
_entity_poly.type
_entity_poly.pdbx_seq_one_letter_code
_entity_poly.pdbx_strand_id
1 'polypeptide(L)'
;MTRATTERVGLDAQLSNWMWLDGEPWQLDLTTPFLLDARKRPAFDLSPFLAALPAVVRPVVRREMTKLIQRWTTARGSLLDLAANLLKEDEAEWLEPTLAVINTRVEPRLTRAEAERVHAQDRRLWPVLFRLQRVNRWWQQRVRHRPYEFLLPERTTYEETHPHPTA
;
A
#
# COMPACT_ATOMS: atom_id res chain seq x y z
N MET A 1 -2.52 18.13 -0.94
CA MET A 1 -2.88 16.89 -0.19
C MET A 1 -3.89 17.14 0.93
N THR A 2 -3.70 18.07 1.85
CA THR A 2 -4.63 18.29 2.99
C THR A 2 -6.07 18.66 2.60
N ARG A 3 -6.33 19.13 1.37
CA ARG A 3 -7.68 19.38 0.84
C ARG A 3 -8.27 18.18 0.07
N ALA A 4 -7.45 17.24 -0.37
CA ALA A 4 -7.88 16.07 -1.13
C ALA A 4 -8.31 14.90 -0.23
N THR A 5 -7.71 14.80 0.97
CA THR A 5 -8.11 13.79 1.96
C THR A 5 -9.18 14.34 2.88
N THR A 6 -10.22 13.58 3.10
CA THR A 6 -11.26 13.82 4.10
C THR A 6 -11.38 12.62 5.01
N GLU A 7 -12.13 12.70 6.10
CA GLU A 7 -12.38 11.56 7.00
C GLU A 7 -12.95 10.32 6.28
N ARG A 8 -13.37 10.46 5.03
CA ARG A 8 -14.00 9.40 4.23
C ARG A 8 -13.32 9.15 2.90
N VAL A 9 -12.41 10.02 2.48
CA VAL A 9 -11.70 9.92 1.19
C VAL A 9 -10.21 9.85 1.48
N GLY A 10 -9.60 8.72 1.14
CA GLY A 10 -8.17 8.51 1.20
C GLY A 10 -7.49 8.81 -0.12
N LEU A 11 -6.21 9.08 -0.07
CA LEU A 11 -5.36 9.33 -1.22
C LEU A 11 -4.24 8.27 -1.25
N ASP A 12 -4.07 7.63 -2.39
CA ASP A 12 -2.88 6.83 -2.65
C ASP A 12 -1.72 7.78 -2.95
N ALA A 13 -0.81 7.85 -1.98
CA ALA A 13 0.31 8.78 -2.02
C ALA A 13 1.60 8.17 -2.61
N GLN A 14 1.52 7.01 -3.28
CA GLN A 14 2.69 6.38 -3.92
C GLN A 14 3.29 7.32 -4.96
N LEU A 15 4.62 7.44 -5.00
CA LEU A 15 5.33 8.32 -5.94
C LEU A 15 5.03 7.99 -7.39
N SER A 16 4.94 6.70 -7.73
CA SER A 16 4.60 6.21 -9.07
C SER A 16 3.24 6.69 -9.59
N ASN A 17 2.36 7.17 -8.70
CA ASN A 17 1.05 7.70 -9.07
C ASN A 17 1.06 9.21 -9.36
N TRP A 18 2.24 9.83 -9.36
CA TRP A 18 2.38 11.26 -9.57
C TRP A 18 3.34 11.57 -10.70
N MET A 19 3.05 12.61 -11.46
CA MET A 19 3.97 13.22 -12.41
C MET A 19 3.99 14.72 -12.22
N TRP A 20 5.09 15.33 -12.60
CA TRP A 20 5.24 16.78 -12.62
C TRP A 20 5.06 17.26 -14.05
N LEU A 21 4.02 18.06 -14.30
CA LEU A 21 3.69 18.60 -15.63
C LEU A 21 3.39 20.10 -15.52
N ASP A 22 4.01 20.88 -16.35
CA ASP A 22 3.80 22.35 -16.41
C ASP A 22 3.94 23.09 -15.08
N GLY A 23 4.84 22.63 -14.22
CA GLY A 23 5.09 23.23 -12.92
C GLY A 23 4.12 22.79 -11.80
N GLU A 24 3.25 21.82 -12.06
CA GLU A 24 2.27 21.31 -11.11
C GLU A 24 2.31 19.78 -10.96
N PRO A 25 2.01 19.23 -9.76
CA PRO A 25 1.90 17.80 -9.56
C PRO A 25 0.54 17.28 -10.02
N TRP A 26 0.56 16.28 -10.89
CA TRP A 26 -0.62 15.58 -11.40
C TRP A 26 -0.68 14.16 -10.85
N GLN A 27 -1.85 13.77 -10.34
CA GLN A 27 -2.10 12.39 -9.94
C GLN A 27 -2.60 11.57 -11.14
N LEU A 28 -1.93 10.46 -11.43
CA LEU A 28 -2.20 9.62 -12.60
C LEU A 28 -3.19 8.50 -12.30
N ASP A 29 -3.07 7.85 -11.14
CA ASP A 29 -3.93 6.72 -10.77
C ASP A 29 -5.04 7.16 -9.82
N LEU A 30 -6.26 7.20 -10.37
CA LEU A 30 -7.50 7.46 -9.64
C LEU A 30 -8.40 6.21 -9.58
N THR A 31 -7.88 5.05 -10.00
CA THR A 31 -8.71 3.84 -10.20
C THR A 31 -9.12 3.14 -8.91
N THR A 32 -8.41 3.40 -7.81
CA THR A 32 -8.74 2.81 -6.51
C THR A 32 -9.04 3.89 -5.47
N PRO A 33 -10.25 4.48 -5.48
CA PRO A 33 -10.61 5.46 -4.49
C PRO A 33 -10.72 4.79 -3.10
N PHE A 34 -9.87 5.19 -2.17
CA PHE A 34 -9.96 4.73 -0.78
C PHE A 34 -11.09 5.45 -0.06
N LEU A 35 -12.32 4.94 -0.24
CA LEU A 35 -13.52 5.51 0.34
C LEU A 35 -13.95 4.73 1.59
N LEU A 36 -14.38 5.45 2.61
CA LEU A 36 -15.00 4.88 3.82
C LEU A 36 -16.49 5.25 3.90
N ASP A 37 -17.29 4.31 4.36
CA ASP A 37 -18.69 4.56 4.74
C ASP A 37 -18.79 5.36 6.06
N ALA A 38 -20.02 5.71 6.47
CA ALA A 38 -20.27 6.41 7.72
C ALA A 38 -19.79 5.65 8.97
N ARG A 39 -19.57 4.34 8.87
CA ARG A 39 -19.05 3.49 9.95
C ARG A 39 -17.54 3.26 9.84
N LYS A 40 -16.84 4.07 9.04
CA LYS A 40 -15.39 3.97 8.76
C LYS A 40 -14.96 2.61 8.20
N ARG A 41 -15.84 1.93 7.44
CA ARG A 41 -15.50 0.71 6.72
C ARG A 41 -15.26 1.03 5.26
N PRO A 42 -14.40 0.28 4.54
CA PRO A 42 -14.24 0.44 3.10
C PRO A 42 -15.61 0.43 2.39
N ALA A 43 -15.88 1.47 1.61
CA ALA A 43 -17.12 1.63 0.86
C ALA A 43 -17.12 0.90 -0.49
N PHE A 44 -16.04 0.20 -0.79
CA PHE A 44 -15.90 -0.64 -1.97
C PHE A 44 -15.70 -2.11 -1.57
N ASP A 45 -15.97 -3.01 -2.51
CA ASP A 45 -15.85 -4.45 -2.27
C ASP A 45 -14.39 -4.90 -2.25
N LEU A 46 -13.93 -5.39 -1.11
CA LEU A 46 -12.60 -5.99 -0.94
C LEU A 46 -12.54 -7.45 -1.42
N SER A 47 -13.67 -8.06 -1.76
CA SER A 47 -13.72 -9.49 -2.10
C SER A 47 -12.83 -9.88 -3.28
N PRO A 48 -12.71 -9.09 -4.37
CA PRO A 48 -11.81 -9.42 -5.47
C PRO A 48 -10.35 -9.53 -5.02
N PHE A 49 -9.88 -8.62 -4.17
CA PHE A 49 -8.50 -8.63 -3.63
C PHE A 49 -8.27 -9.84 -2.72
N LEU A 50 -9.28 -10.23 -1.96
CA LEU A 50 -9.19 -11.35 -1.02
C LEU A 50 -9.37 -12.71 -1.71
N ALA A 51 -10.03 -12.76 -2.88
CA ALA A 51 -10.31 -14.00 -3.59
C ALA A 51 -9.02 -14.76 -4.00
N ALA A 52 -7.94 -14.03 -4.26
CA ALA A 52 -6.63 -14.60 -4.56
C ALA A 52 -6.02 -15.40 -3.38
N LEU A 53 -6.51 -15.19 -2.15
CA LEU A 53 -5.97 -15.77 -0.93
C LEU A 53 -6.76 -17.01 -0.49
N PRO A 54 -6.14 -17.94 0.30
CA PRO A 54 -6.87 -19.01 0.96
C PRO A 54 -8.00 -18.47 1.84
N ALA A 55 -9.16 -19.13 1.84
CA ALA A 55 -10.34 -18.66 2.56
C ALA A 55 -10.09 -18.45 4.06
N VAL A 56 -9.27 -19.30 4.67
CA VAL A 56 -8.95 -19.27 6.12
C VAL A 56 -8.25 -17.98 6.56
N VAL A 57 -7.45 -17.34 5.68
CA VAL A 57 -6.71 -16.11 6.04
C VAL A 57 -7.46 -14.82 5.66
N ARG A 58 -8.51 -14.89 4.84
CA ARG A 58 -9.25 -13.74 4.34
C ARG A 58 -9.79 -12.81 5.45
N PRO A 59 -10.37 -13.31 6.56
CA PRO A 59 -10.86 -12.43 7.62
C PRO A 59 -9.75 -11.57 8.25
N VAL A 60 -8.59 -12.17 8.47
CA VAL A 60 -7.42 -11.47 9.04
C VAL A 60 -6.92 -10.41 8.05
N VAL A 61 -6.71 -10.79 6.79
CA VAL A 61 -6.24 -9.86 5.76
C VAL A 61 -7.24 -8.73 5.52
N ARG A 62 -8.54 -9.03 5.48
CA ARG A 62 -9.61 -8.00 5.40
C ARG A 62 -9.49 -6.97 6.52
N ARG A 63 -9.29 -7.42 7.75
CA ARG A 63 -9.13 -6.53 8.89
C ARG A 63 -7.92 -5.62 8.76
N GLU A 64 -6.77 -6.17 8.35
CA GLU A 64 -5.54 -5.38 8.19
C GLU A 64 -5.65 -4.40 7.01
N MET A 65 -6.24 -4.81 5.88
CA MET A 65 -6.54 -3.91 4.76
C MET A 65 -7.48 -2.77 5.18
N THR A 66 -8.49 -3.06 6.00
CA THR A 66 -9.39 -2.01 6.51
C THR A 66 -8.63 -0.98 7.33
N LYS A 67 -7.74 -1.39 8.23
CA LYS A 67 -6.90 -0.46 9.02
C LYS A 67 -5.97 0.38 8.12
N LEU A 68 -5.41 -0.24 7.09
CA LEU A 68 -4.54 0.43 6.13
C LEU A 68 -5.32 1.52 5.37
N ILE A 69 -6.50 1.19 4.85
CA ILE A 69 -7.37 2.15 4.16
C ILE A 69 -7.79 3.29 5.10
N GLN A 70 -8.15 2.98 6.37
CA GLN A 70 -8.45 4.00 7.37
C GLN A 70 -7.28 4.94 7.62
N ARG A 71 -6.04 4.44 7.63
CA ARG A 71 -4.84 5.27 7.74
C ARG A 71 -4.73 6.25 6.56
N TRP A 72 -4.96 5.79 5.34
CA TRP A 72 -4.88 6.61 4.13
C TRP A 72 -5.98 7.66 3.98
N THR A 73 -7.06 7.59 4.77
CA THR A 73 -8.07 8.66 4.83
C THR A 73 -7.69 9.81 5.76
N THR A 74 -6.51 9.77 6.37
CA THR A 74 -5.98 10.89 7.15
C THR A 74 -4.80 11.53 6.41
N ALA A 75 -4.71 12.87 6.43
CA ALA A 75 -3.60 13.58 5.79
C ALA A 75 -2.24 13.09 6.33
N ARG A 76 -2.13 12.89 7.65
CA ARG A 76 -0.91 12.37 8.27
C ARG A 76 -0.58 10.95 7.80
N GLY A 77 -1.58 10.09 7.71
CA GLY A 77 -1.39 8.69 7.29
C GLY A 77 -0.98 8.56 5.82
N SER A 78 -1.60 9.33 4.92
CA SER A 78 -1.22 9.38 3.50
C SER A 78 0.20 9.94 3.33
N LEU A 79 0.57 10.99 4.09
CA LEU A 79 1.91 11.58 4.01
C LEU A 79 2.99 10.69 4.66
N LEU A 80 2.62 9.88 5.66
CA LEU A 80 3.51 8.85 6.19
C LEU A 80 3.77 7.75 5.16
N ASP A 81 2.73 7.37 4.41
CA ASP A 81 2.85 6.39 3.34
C ASP A 81 3.74 6.91 2.20
N LEU A 82 3.59 8.19 1.82
CA LEU A 82 4.49 8.87 0.88
C LEU A 82 5.95 8.82 1.35
N ALA A 83 6.20 9.14 2.62
CA ALA A 83 7.56 9.10 3.19
C ALA A 83 8.15 7.68 3.19
N ALA A 84 7.33 6.66 3.50
CA ALA A 84 7.76 5.26 3.42
C ALA A 84 7.99 4.80 1.97
N ASN A 85 7.25 5.36 1.01
CA ASN A 85 7.38 5.05 -0.41
C ASN A 85 8.70 5.58 -0.99
N LEU A 86 9.24 6.69 -0.51
CA LEU A 86 10.59 7.14 -0.87
C LEU A 86 11.65 6.07 -0.58
N LEU A 87 11.54 5.39 0.57
CA LEU A 87 12.45 4.31 0.92
C LEU A 87 12.25 3.06 0.04
N LYS A 88 11.03 2.81 -0.40
CA LYS A 88 10.69 1.69 -1.29
C LYS A 88 11.23 1.89 -2.70
N GLU A 89 11.18 3.10 -3.21
CA GLU A 89 11.63 3.48 -4.55
C GLU A 89 13.14 3.83 -4.61
N ASP A 90 13.89 3.56 -3.52
CA ASP A 90 15.33 3.85 -3.38
C ASP A 90 15.69 5.35 -3.42
N GLU A 91 14.73 6.19 -3.02
CA GLU A 91 14.84 7.65 -2.99
C GLU A 91 15.07 8.18 -1.55
N ALA A 92 15.88 7.46 -0.77
CA ALA A 92 16.10 7.73 0.66
C ALA A 92 16.69 9.13 0.93
N GLU A 93 17.40 9.72 -0.03
CA GLU A 93 17.97 11.06 0.07
C GLU A 93 16.90 12.16 0.19
N TRP A 94 15.72 11.92 -0.39
CA TRP A 94 14.58 12.84 -0.34
C TRP A 94 13.76 12.73 0.95
N LEU A 95 14.05 11.77 1.81
CA LEU A 95 13.23 11.53 2.99
C LEU A 95 13.26 12.71 3.97
N GLU A 96 14.43 13.23 4.32
CA GLU A 96 14.53 14.34 5.27
C GLU A 96 13.96 15.66 4.73
N PRO A 97 14.27 16.08 3.48
CA PRO A 97 13.62 17.24 2.88
C PRO A 97 12.08 17.10 2.86
N THR A 98 11.59 15.92 2.52
CA THR A 98 10.15 15.63 2.47
C THR A 98 9.51 15.70 3.85
N LEU A 99 10.14 15.11 4.87
CA LEU A 99 9.67 15.20 6.25
C LEU A 99 9.66 16.64 6.77
N ALA A 100 10.67 17.44 6.43
CA ALA A 100 10.70 18.86 6.80
C ALA A 100 9.47 19.61 6.26
N VAL A 101 9.11 19.39 4.99
CA VAL A 101 7.92 20.01 4.36
C VAL A 101 6.63 19.46 4.97
N ILE A 102 6.50 18.14 5.11
CA ILE A 102 5.31 17.51 5.68
C ILE A 102 5.02 18.04 7.08
N ASN A 103 6.05 18.15 7.92
CA ASN A 103 5.95 18.58 9.31
C ASN A 103 5.58 20.05 9.50
N THR A 104 5.47 20.83 8.42
CA THR A 104 4.84 22.15 8.45
C THR A 104 3.31 22.07 8.37
N ARG A 105 2.74 20.91 8.07
CA ARG A 105 1.31 20.74 7.73
C ARG A 105 0.59 19.71 8.58
N VAL A 106 1.32 18.85 9.33
CA VAL A 106 0.73 17.75 10.11
C VAL A 106 1.23 17.73 11.55
N GLU A 107 0.31 17.40 12.45
CA GLU A 107 0.59 17.11 13.86
C GLU A 107 -0.08 15.79 14.26
N PRO A 108 0.58 14.97 15.09
CA PRO A 108 1.98 15.08 15.52
C PRO A 108 2.96 14.91 14.35
N ARG A 109 4.17 15.44 14.48
CA ARG A 109 5.20 15.38 13.44
C ARG A 109 5.52 13.94 13.05
N LEU A 110 5.81 13.73 11.78
CA LEU A 110 6.34 12.47 11.25
C LEU A 110 7.84 12.38 11.47
N THR A 111 8.32 11.18 11.74
CA THR A 111 9.75 10.90 11.95
C THR A 111 10.26 9.90 10.92
N ARG A 112 11.57 9.94 10.66
CA ARG A 112 12.26 8.91 9.86
C ARG A 112 11.95 7.50 10.37
N ALA A 113 12.03 7.28 11.68
CA ALA A 113 11.78 5.97 12.28
C ALA A 113 10.35 5.45 12.03
N GLU A 114 9.35 6.33 11.89
CA GLU A 114 8.00 5.93 11.51
C GLU A 114 7.95 5.48 10.04
N ALA A 115 8.58 6.23 9.13
CA ALA A 115 8.65 5.87 7.71
C ALA A 115 9.39 4.54 7.50
N GLU A 116 10.54 4.36 8.13
CA GLU A 116 11.32 3.11 8.10
C GLU A 116 10.52 1.92 8.66
N ARG A 117 9.75 2.13 9.72
CA ARG A 117 8.89 1.08 10.29
C ARG A 117 7.80 0.65 9.32
N VAL A 118 7.14 1.60 8.66
CA VAL A 118 6.11 1.30 7.64
C VAL A 118 6.74 0.55 6.48
N HIS A 119 7.87 1.04 5.94
CA HIS A 119 8.60 0.38 4.88
C HIS A 119 9.02 -1.06 5.26
N ALA A 120 9.55 -1.27 6.47
CA ALA A 120 9.91 -2.60 6.95
C ALA A 120 8.71 -3.55 7.12
N GLN A 121 7.54 -3.02 7.50
CA GLN A 121 6.31 -3.80 7.57
C GLN A 121 5.88 -4.26 6.17
N ASP A 122 5.88 -3.37 5.20
CA ASP A 122 5.50 -3.68 3.81
C ASP A 122 6.45 -4.71 3.19
N ARG A 123 7.75 -4.57 3.38
CA ARG A 123 8.74 -5.55 2.92
C ARG A 123 8.50 -6.97 3.46
N ARG A 124 7.97 -7.10 4.68
CA ARG A 124 7.63 -8.41 5.27
C ARG A 124 6.29 -8.94 4.80
N LEU A 125 5.33 -8.06 4.56
CA LEU A 125 3.96 -8.44 4.23
C LEU A 125 3.84 -9.03 2.83
N TRP A 126 4.41 -8.38 1.82
CA TRP A 126 4.24 -8.77 0.42
C TRP A 126 4.72 -10.19 0.11
N PRO A 127 5.92 -10.64 0.54
CA PRO A 127 6.36 -12.02 0.32
C PRO A 127 5.42 -13.06 0.94
N VAL A 128 4.87 -12.76 2.12
CA VAL A 128 3.90 -13.64 2.79
C VAL A 128 2.61 -13.74 1.98
N LEU A 129 2.07 -12.61 1.53
CA LEU A 129 0.86 -12.59 0.70
C LEU A 129 1.06 -13.36 -0.60
N PHE A 130 2.19 -13.18 -1.30
CA PHE A 130 2.49 -13.93 -2.53
C PHE A 130 2.66 -15.43 -2.28
N ARG A 131 3.25 -15.83 -1.16
CA ARG A 131 3.30 -17.26 -0.78
C ARG A 131 1.92 -17.83 -0.57
N LEU A 132 1.05 -17.13 0.14
CA LEU A 132 -0.34 -17.54 0.37
C LEU A 132 -1.13 -17.63 -0.94
N GLN A 133 -0.95 -16.70 -1.86
CA GLN A 133 -1.56 -16.74 -3.19
C GLN A 133 -1.08 -17.94 -4.00
N ARG A 134 0.24 -18.26 -3.98
CA ARG A 134 0.80 -19.45 -4.65
C ARG A 134 0.25 -20.76 -4.07
N VAL A 135 0.10 -20.83 -2.74
CA VAL A 135 -0.54 -21.98 -2.08
C VAL A 135 -2.00 -22.11 -2.51
N ASN A 136 -2.74 -21.00 -2.54
CA ASN A 136 -4.13 -21.00 -3.01
C ASN A 136 -4.23 -21.41 -4.48
N ARG A 137 -3.34 -20.92 -5.35
CA ARG A 137 -3.26 -21.32 -6.77
C ARG A 137 -3.07 -22.83 -6.89
N TRP A 138 -2.07 -23.39 -6.18
CA TRP A 138 -1.80 -24.82 -6.17
C TRP A 138 -3.04 -25.61 -5.72
N TRP A 139 -3.67 -25.18 -4.62
CA TRP A 139 -4.88 -25.82 -4.09
C TRP A 139 -6.05 -25.77 -5.08
N GLN A 140 -6.34 -24.63 -5.68
CA GLN A 140 -7.42 -24.48 -6.66
C GLN A 140 -7.17 -25.39 -7.88
N GLN A 141 -5.97 -25.39 -8.42
CA GLN A 141 -5.64 -26.13 -9.64
C GLN A 141 -5.49 -27.64 -9.42
N ARG A 142 -4.80 -28.06 -8.34
CA ARG A 142 -4.44 -29.47 -8.12
C ARG A 142 -5.44 -30.27 -7.31
N VAL A 143 -6.14 -29.62 -6.38
CA VAL A 143 -7.07 -30.32 -5.47
C VAL A 143 -8.53 -30.07 -5.89
N ARG A 144 -8.88 -28.83 -6.22
CA ARG A 144 -10.26 -28.48 -6.58
C ARG A 144 -10.54 -28.55 -8.08
N HIS A 145 -9.52 -28.73 -8.91
CA HIS A 145 -9.62 -28.75 -10.39
C HIS A 145 -10.31 -27.52 -10.95
N ARG A 146 -10.04 -26.34 -10.38
CA ARG A 146 -10.63 -25.06 -10.77
C ARG A 146 -9.54 -24.13 -11.35
N PRO A 147 -9.87 -23.25 -12.30
CA PRO A 147 -8.95 -22.22 -12.77
C PRO A 147 -8.60 -21.27 -11.63
N TYR A 148 -7.41 -20.70 -11.71
CA TYR A 148 -6.97 -19.62 -10.84
C TYR A 148 -6.75 -18.38 -11.71
N GLU A 149 -7.63 -17.41 -11.57
CA GLU A 149 -7.79 -16.27 -12.50
C GLU A 149 -6.94 -15.05 -12.12
N PHE A 150 -6.12 -15.16 -11.06
CA PHE A 150 -5.32 -14.04 -10.58
C PHE A 150 -3.90 -14.11 -11.11
N LEU A 151 -3.39 -12.93 -11.54
CA LEU A 151 -1.98 -12.79 -11.90
C LEU A 151 -1.12 -12.85 -10.65
N LEU A 152 -0.02 -13.57 -10.75
CA LEU A 152 1.01 -13.62 -9.71
C LEU A 152 2.33 -13.19 -10.36
N PRO A 153 3.05 -12.25 -9.75
CA PRO A 153 4.38 -11.87 -10.21
C PRO A 153 5.31 -13.09 -10.18
N GLU A 154 6.21 -13.16 -11.13
CA GLU A 154 7.27 -14.14 -11.12
C GLU A 154 8.18 -13.92 -9.90
N ARG A 155 8.83 -15.00 -9.42
CA ARG A 155 9.67 -14.89 -8.21
C ARG A 155 10.84 -13.94 -8.39
N THR A 156 11.45 -13.97 -9.57
CA THR A 156 12.61 -13.17 -9.93
C THR A 156 12.29 -11.67 -9.96
N THR A 157 11.15 -11.27 -10.53
CA THR A 157 10.77 -9.86 -10.68
C THR A 157 10.61 -9.14 -9.33
N TYR A 158 10.13 -9.84 -8.28
CA TYR A 158 9.97 -9.21 -6.98
C TYR A 158 11.28 -9.06 -6.20
N GLU A 159 12.18 -10.05 -6.32
CA GLU A 159 13.50 -10.02 -5.66
C GLU A 159 14.45 -9.03 -6.35
N GLU A 160 14.31 -8.85 -7.67
CA GLU A 160 15.11 -7.89 -8.46
C GLU A 160 14.67 -6.44 -8.24
N THR A 161 13.37 -6.18 -8.07
CA THR A 161 12.85 -4.84 -7.79
C THR A 161 13.03 -4.41 -6.33
N HIS A 162 13.30 -5.36 -5.43
CA HIS A 162 13.50 -5.09 -4.00
C HIS A 162 14.70 -5.89 -3.48
N PRO A 163 15.93 -5.58 -3.93
CA PRO A 163 17.11 -6.32 -3.51
C PRO A 163 17.25 -6.26 -1.98
N HIS A 164 17.58 -7.40 -1.40
CA HIS A 164 17.96 -7.43 0.02
C HIS A 164 19.22 -6.57 0.19
N PRO A 165 19.29 -5.66 1.15
CA PRO A 165 20.54 -5.03 1.48
C PRO A 165 21.53 -6.13 1.86
N THR A 166 22.61 -6.22 1.11
CA THR A 166 23.76 -7.04 1.48
C THR A 166 24.25 -6.58 2.84
N ALA A 167 24.27 -7.49 3.80
CA ALA A 167 24.79 -7.27 5.15
C ALA A 167 26.26 -6.87 5.14
#